data_2de159f5c41b9cb1eee01a63c1af09cf
#
_entry.id   2de159f5c41b9cb1eee01a63c1af09cf
#
_cell.length_a   1.000
_cell.length_b   1.000
_cell.length_c   1.000
_cell.angle_alpha   90.00
_cell.angle_beta   90.00
_cell.angle_gamma   90.00
#
_symmetry.space_group_name_H-M   'P 1'
#
loop_
_entity.id
_entity.type
_entity.pdbx_description
1 polymer ?
#
loop_
_entity_poly.entity_id
_entity_poly.type
_entity_poly.pdbx_seq_one_letter_code
_entity_poly.pdbx_strand_id
1 'polypeptide(L)'
;MIVDLAALEAVRCPCGWAKRAFADVPDAPASVHLVQIEPEARTHYHRLHTEIYYVLEAPADAALELDGVLTPVAAGQAILLRPGVRHRATTPMRILNIVIPPFDPEDEWFD
;
A
#
# COMPACT_ATOMS: atom_id res chain seq x y z
N MET A 1 -16.69 -14.94 -4.60
CA MET A 1 -15.23 -15.20 -4.72
C MET A 1 -14.55 -14.83 -3.42
N ILE A 2 -13.77 -15.73 -2.87
CA ILE A 2 -13.10 -15.50 -1.59
C ILE A 2 -11.62 -15.83 -1.76
N VAL A 3 -10.75 -14.95 -1.29
CA VAL A 3 -9.30 -15.18 -1.23
C VAL A 3 -8.84 -15.03 0.22
N ASP A 4 -8.17 -16.04 0.74
CA ASP A 4 -7.50 -15.96 2.03
C ASP A 4 -6.10 -15.34 1.82
N LEU A 5 -5.98 -14.07 2.11
CA LEU A 5 -4.72 -13.34 1.93
C LEU A 5 -3.57 -13.95 2.74
N ALA A 6 -3.87 -14.46 3.95
CA ALA A 6 -2.83 -15.06 4.79
C ALA A 6 -2.21 -16.31 4.16
N ALA A 7 -2.97 -17.03 3.32
CA ALA A 7 -2.51 -18.26 2.66
C ALA A 7 -1.71 -18.00 1.38
N LEU A 8 -1.68 -16.76 0.89
CA LEU A 8 -0.91 -16.42 -0.31
C LEU A 8 0.58 -16.31 -0.01
N GLU A 9 1.39 -16.58 -1.03
CA GLU A 9 2.82 -16.33 -0.99
C GLU A 9 3.09 -14.83 -1.12
N ALA A 10 3.94 -14.28 -0.26
CA ALA A 10 4.32 -12.88 -0.30
C ALA A 10 5.27 -12.59 -1.47
N VAL A 11 5.06 -11.46 -2.13
CA VAL A 11 5.87 -10.99 -3.25
C VAL A 11 6.54 -9.68 -2.86
N ARG A 12 7.82 -9.53 -3.21
CA ARG A 12 8.58 -8.29 -2.94
C ARG A 12 7.98 -7.12 -3.72
N CYS A 13 7.83 -5.97 -3.06
CA CYS A 13 7.38 -4.71 -3.65
C CYS A 13 8.31 -3.56 -3.20
N PRO A 14 8.23 -2.35 -3.79
CA PRO A 14 9.02 -1.21 -3.34
C PRO A 14 8.78 -0.82 -1.87
N CYS A 15 7.64 -1.19 -1.31
CA CYS A 15 7.25 -0.92 0.07
C CYS A 15 7.64 -2.02 1.07
N GLY A 16 7.99 -3.22 0.60
CA GLY A 16 8.28 -4.38 1.43
C GLY A 16 7.77 -5.68 0.81
N TRP A 17 6.79 -6.31 1.45
CA TRP A 17 6.20 -7.58 1.00
C TRP A 17 4.69 -7.47 0.89
N ALA A 18 4.13 -7.97 -0.19
CA ALA A 18 2.69 -7.90 -0.46
C ALA A 18 2.08 -9.25 -0.81
N LYS A 19 0.87 -9.47 -0.31
CA LYS A 19 -0.02 -10.57 -0.71
C LYS A 19 -1.26 -9.91 -1.33
N ARG A 20 -1.54 -10.21 -2.61
CA ARG A 20 -2.54 -9.49 -3.39
C ARG A 20 -3.70 -10.38 -3.80
N ALA A 21 -4.92 -9.92 -3.51
CA ALA A 21 -6.16 -10.53 -3.97
C ALA A 21 -6.75 -9.68 -5.10
N PHE A 22 -7.30 -10.35 -6.11
CA PHE A 22 -8.10 -9.78 -7.22
C PHE A 22 -7.32 -8.92 -8.22
N ALA A 23 -6.01 -8.86 -8.15
CA ALA A 23 -5.22 -8.07 -9.09
C ALA A 23 -5.28 -8.62 -10.54
N ASP A 24 -5.54 -9.90 -10.69
CA ASP A 24 -5.63 -10.60 -11.96
C ASP A 24 -7.05 -11.06 -12.32
N VAL A 25 -8.06 -10.58 -11.58
CA VAL A 25 -9.46 -10.90 -11.85
C VAL A 25 -10.01 -9.90 -12.86
N PRO A 26 -10.47 -10.35 -14.04
CA PRO A 26 -11.07 -9.46 -15.04
C PRO A 26 -12.25 -8.68 -14.46
N ASP A 27 -12.30 -7.40 -14.74
CA ASP A 27 -13.37 -6.48 -14.34
C ASP A 27 -13.55 -6.29 -12.83
N ALA A 28 -12.62 -6.76 -12.00
CA ALA A 28 -12.64 -6.43 -10.60
C ALA A 28 -12.49 -4.90 -10.40
N PRO A 29 -13.29 -4.28 -9.52
CA PRO A 29 -13.21 -2.82 -9.33
C PRO A 29 -11.97 -2.38 -8.57
N ALA A 30 -11.37 -3.28 -7.80
CA ALA A 30 -10.21 -3.00 -6.95
C ALA A 30 -9.45 -4.29 -6.67
N SER A 31 -8.18 -4.16 -6.28
CA SER A 31 -7.43 -5.24 -5.64
C SER A 31 -7.23 -4.92 -4.17
N VAL A 32 -7.02 -5.96 -3.35
CA VAL A 32 -6.82 -5.84 -1.91
C VAL A 32 -5.49 -6.49 -1.56
N HIS A 33 -4.61 -5.72 -0.93
CA HIS A 33 -3.27 -6.18 -0.60
C HIS A 33 -3.05 -6.18 0.90
N LEU A 34 -2.54 -7.28 1.43
CA LEU A 34 -1.97 -7.33 2.76
C LEU A 34 -0.48 -7.05 2.63
N VAL A 35 -0.01 -5.96 3.22
CA VAL A 35 1.36 -5.48 3.03
C VAL A 35 2.09 -5.40 4.36
N GLN A 36 3.28 -6.00 4.40
CA GLN A 36 4.26 -5.76 5.44
C GLN A 36 5.24 -4.73 4.91
N ILE A 37 5.14 -3.51 5.41
CA ILE A 37 6.03 -2.41 5.02
C ILE A 37 7.32 -2.50 5.81
N GLU A 38 8.45 -2.32 5.12
CA GLU A 38 9.78 -2.34 5.70
C GLU A 38 10.42 -0.94 5.69
N PRO A 39 11.44 -0.70 6.55
CA PRO A 39 12.06 0.62 6.67
C PRO A 39 12.72 1.15 5.40
N GLU A 40 13.09 0.27 4.47
CA GLU A 40 13.73 0.64 3.21
C GLU A 40 12.75 1.04 2.11
N ALA A 41 11.47 1.25 2.45
CA ALA A 41 10.46 1.65 1.48
C ALA A 41 10.89 2.91 0.71
N ARG A 42 10.75 2.85 -0.62
CA ARG A 42 11.11 3.96 -1.51
C ARG A 42 9.92 4.89 -1.70
N THR A 43 10.19 6.19 -1.77
CA THR A 43 9.19 7.17 -2.18
C THR A 43 8.75 6.87 -3.61
N HIS A 44 7.45 6.72 -3.81
CA HIS A 44 6.86 6.45 -5.11
C HIS A 44 5.47 7.09 -5.22
N TYR A 45 4.91 7.06 -6.41
CA TYR A 45 3.57 7.56 -6.68
C TYR A 45 2.93 6.78 -7.83
N HIS A 46 1.63 6.95 -7.99
CA HIS A 46 0.85 6.36 -9.06
C HIS A 46 0.20 7.46 -9.88
N ARG A 47 0.05 7.25 -11.16
CA ARG A 47 -0.61 8.22 -12.06
C ARG A 47 -2.09 7.91 -12.24
N LEU A 48 -2.46 6.64 -12.19
CA LEU A 48 -3.82 6.17 -12.43
C LEU A 48 -4.50 5.62 -11.19
N HIS A 49 -3.74 4.95 -10.30
CA HIS A 49 -4.29 4.33 -9.11
C HIS A 49 -4.61 5.34 -8.02
N THR A 50 -5.72 5.10 -7.34
CA THR A 50 -5.99 5.59 -6.00
C THR A 50 -5.73 4.45 -5.04
N GLU A 51 -5.08 4.72 -3.93
CA GLU A 51 -4.85 3.73 -2.88
C GLU A 51 -5.51 4.17 -1.58
N ILE A 52 -6.03 3.20 -0.83
CA ILE A 52 -6.52 3.44 0.52
C ILE A 52 -5.77 2.49 1.44
N TYR A 53 -4.99 3.03 2.37
CA TYR A 53 -4.34 2.27 3.42
C TYR A 53 -5.23 2.19 4.64
N TYR A 54 -5.34 1.01 5.21
CA TYR A 54 -5.85 0.82 6.55
C TYR A 54 -4.74 0.23 7.41
N VAL A 55 -4.33 0.93 8.46
CA VAL A 55 -3.23 0.53 9.32
C VAL A 55 -3.69 -0.56 10.29
N LEU A 56 -3.12 -1.76 10.17
CA LEU A 56 -3.44 -2.90 11.03
C LEU A 56 -2.56 -2.90 12.27
N GLU A 57 -1.25 -2.74 12.08
CA GLU A 57 -0.27 -2.75 13.16
C GLU A 57 0.80 -1.69 12.85
N ALA A 58 1.17 -0.91 13.85
CA ALA A 58 2.18 0.12 13.70
C ALA A 58 2.86 0.41 15.04
N PRO A 59 4.16 0.77 15.04
CA PRO A 59 4.85 1.21 16.24
C PRO A 59 4.32 2.59 16.69
N ALA A 60 4.65 2.97 17.93
CA ALA A 60 4.17 4.25 18.51
C ALA A 60 4.67 5.48 17.72
N ASP A 61 5.80 5.38 17.02
CA ASP A 61 6.39 6.44 16.22
C ASP A 61 6.06 6.30 14.72
N ALA A 62 5.06 5.50 14.37
CA ALA A 62 4.70 5.26 12.99
C ALA A 62 4.37 6.54 12.24
N ALA A 63 4.89 6.64 11.02
CA ALA A 63 4.66 7.80 10.17
C ALA A 63 4.75 7.45 8.69
N LEU A 64 4.01 8.21 7.90
CA LEU A 64 4.14 8.26 6.43
C LEU A 64 4.69 9.62 6.03
N GLU A 65 5.54 9.62 5.03
CA GLU A 65 5.93 10.83 4.33
C GLU A 65 5.00 11.00 3.13
N LEU A 66 4.23 12.08 3.13
CA LEU A 66 3.24 12.41 2.09
C LEU A 66 3.64 13.73 1.43
N ASP A 67 4.02 13.68 0.15
CA ASP A 67 4.56 14.84 -0.59
C ASP A 67 5.67 15.56 0.19
N GLY A 68 6.56 14.78 0.81
CA GLY A 68 7.67 15.30 1.59
C GLY A 68 7.33 15.73 3.02
N VAL A 69 6.07 15.60 3.46
CA VAL A 69 5.63 15.99 4.80
C VAL A 69 5.49 14.73 5.68
N LEU A 70 6.26 14.68 6.76
CA LEU A 70 6.17 13.59 7.73
C LEU A 70 4.86 13.67 8.50
N THR A 71 4.03 12.62 8.36
CA THR A 71 2.68 12.58 8.91
C THR A 71 2.55 11.38 9.84
N PRO A 72 2.35 11.61 11.16
CA PRO A 72 2.14 10.50 12.10
C PRO A 72 0.87 9.71 11.77
N VAL A 73 0.96 8.40 11.91
CA VAL A 73 -0.19 7.49 11.73
C VAL A 73 -0.23 6.47 12.85
N ALA A 74 -1.38 5.84 13.03
CA ALA A 74 -1.58 4.82 14.08
C ALA A 74 -2.49 3.70 13.56
N ALA A 75 -2.42 2.55 14.21
CA ALA A 75 -3.32 1.44 13.93
C ALA A 75 -4.79 1.91 14.00
N GLY A 76 -5.62 1.43 13.08
CA GLY A 76 -7.03 1.80 12.98
C GLY A 76 -7.33 3.02 12.10
N GLN A 77 -6.30 3.71 11.60
CA GLN A 77 -6.49 4.85 10.71
C GLN A 77 -6.50 4.44 9.25
N ALA A 78 -7.28 5.16 8.45
CA ALA A 78 -7.32 5.02 7.00
C ALA A 78 -6.66 6.26 6.36
N ILE A 79 -5.88 6.02 5.31
CA ILE A 79 -5.18 7.06 4.57
C ILE A 79 -5.58 6.98 3.10
N LEU A 80 -6.03 8.09 2.52
CA LEU A 80 -6.35 8.19 1.11
C LEU A 80 -5.15 8.74 0.35
N LEU A 81 -4.67 7.97 -0.62
CA LEU A 81 -3.57 8.35 -1.49
C LEU A 81 -4.10 8.52 -2.92
N ARG A 82 -4.32 9.76 -3.31
CA ARG A 82 -4.77 10.08 -4.67
C ARG A 82 -3.64 9.95 -5.68
N PRO A 83 -3.93 9.78 -6.98
CA PRO A 83 -2.91 9.82 -8.01
C PRO A 83 -2.00 11.04 -7.87
N GLY A 84 -0.69 10.82 -8.03
CA GLY A 84 0.32 11.87 -7.93
C GLY A 84 0.89 12.13 -6.54
N VAL A 85 0.26 11.66 -5.49
CA VAL A 85 0.79 11.83 -4.12
C VAL A 85 2.04 10.96 -3.94
N ARG A 86 3.18 11.62 -3.70
CA ARG A 86 4.44 10.93 -3.37
C ARG A 86 4.35 10.43 -1.95
N HIS A 87 4.59 9.16 -1.75
CA HIS A 87 4.42 8.56 -0.42
C HIS A 87 5.47 7.49 -0.12
N ARG A 88 5.78 7.39 1.16
CA ARG A 88 6.70 6.42 1.72
C ARG A 88 6.41 6.23 3.19
N ALA A 89 6.35 4.98 3.66
CA ALA A 89 6.37 4.73 5.10
C ALA A 89 7.80 4.88 5.62
N THR A 90 7.97 5.57 6.73
CA THR A 90 9.28 5.80 7.37
C THR A 90 9.56 4.83 8.50
N THR A 91 8.56 4.04 8.88
CA THR A 91 8.67 2.99 9.91
C THR A 91 8.09 1.69 9.37
N PRO A 92 8.47 0.52 9.92
CA PRO A 92 7.76 -0.70 9.59
C PRO A 92 6.30 -0.59 10.05
N MET A 93 5.40 -1.18 9.30
CA MET A 93 4.00 -1.31 9.67
C MET A 93 3.30 -2.34 8.80
N ARG A 94 2.16 -2.80 9.24
CA ARG A 94 1.33 -3.76 8.52
C ARG A 94 0.02 -3.09 8.16
N ILE A 95 -0.33 -3.13 6.88
CA ILE A 95 -1.50 -2.44 6.34
C ILE A 95 -2.32 -3.36 5.42
N LEU A 96 -3.60 -3.02 5.28
CA LEU A 96 -4.34 -3.35 4.07
C LEU A 96 -4.23 -2.18 3.11
N ASN A 97 -3.98 -2.48 1.83
CA ASN A 97 -3.98 -1.50 0.76
C ASN A 97 -5.05 -1.87 -0.26
N ILE A 98 -6.02 -0.98 -0.45
CA ILE A 98 -7.06 -1.13 -1.47
C ILE A 98 -6.65 -0.28 -2.65
N VAL A 99 -6.47 -0.92 -3.81
CA VAL A 99 -5.94 -0.29 -5.03
C VAL A 99 -7.03 -0.22 -6.08
N ILE A 100 -7.34 0.98 -6.55
CA ILE A 100 -8.44 1.26 -7.47
C ILE A 100 -7.91 2.07 -8.66
N PRO A 101 -8.01 1.58 -9.90
CA PRO A 101 -8.40 0.24 -10.33
C PRO A 101 -7.42 -0.84 -9.83
N PRO A 102 -7.65 -2.13 -10.10
CA PRO A 102 -6.76 -3.19 -9.62
C PRO A 102 -5.30 -2.93 -9.97
N PHE A 103 -4.42 -3.40 -9.09
CA PHE A 103 -2.99 -3.18 -9.18
C PHE A 103 -2.41 -3.49 -10.56
N ASP A 104 -1.63 -2.53 -11.08
CA ASP A 104 -0.81 -2.67 -12.27
C ASP A 104 0.61 -2.24 -11.92
N PRO A 105 1.61 -3.14 -11.97
CA PRO A 105 2.98 -2.80 -11.62
C PRO A 105 3.60 -1.74 -12.54
N GLU A 106 3.05 -1.53 -13.73
CA GLU A 106 3.52 -0.50 -14.64
C GLU A 106 3.13 0.92 -14.21
N ASP A 107 2.17 1.05 -13.29
CA ASP A 107 1.74 2.35 -12.74
C ASP A 107 2.45 2.66 -11.40
N GLU A 108 3.70 2.30 -11.28
CA GLU A 108 4.57 2.69 -10.17
C GLU A 108 5.68 3.60 -10.70
N TRP A 109 5.79 4.80 -10.14
CA TRP A 109 6.67 5.84 -10.61
C TRP A 109 7.56 6.36 -9.47
N PHE A 110 8.78 6.68 -9.84
CA PHE A 110 9.80 7.23 -8.93
C PHE A 110 10.32 8.53 -9.53
N ASP A 111 10.57 9.49 -8.69
CA ASP A 111 11.22 10.73 -9.12
C ASP A 111 12.73 10.54 -9.32
#